data_b70ff416e8da766c8ea40cdc0b612288
#
_entry.id   b70ff416e8da766c8ea40cdc0b612288
#
_cell.length_a   1.000
_cell.length_b   1.000
_cell.length_c   1.000
_cell.angle_alpha   90.00
_cell.angle_beta   90.00
_cell.angle_gamma   90.00
#
_symmetry.space_group_name_H-M   'P 1'
#
loop_
_entity.id
_entity.type
_entity.pdbx_description
1 polymer ?
#
loop_
_entity_poly.entity_id
_entity_poly.type
_entity_poly.pdbx_seq_one_letter_code
_entity_poly.pdbx_strand_id
1 'polypeptide(L)'
;MAIYSPDNFSFIDSPMKLLRLNALAPNFQLPKTAVTIGNFDGVHLGHQAMIAQLKDLAAAQNLKTLVMIFEPQPLEFFKGYEAPPRISSLREKVEYLTELGVDYIVIAKFDNYFRSLSAEEFAQILKQKLNAHSLVLGDDFHFGKNRQGNSEFLRHYGFHVTNLNTVEQAGERVSSTRIRQTLQAGDLALAAQLLGRPYSITGRVQYGDQIGRTINFPTINVRLNRHKPCLKGIYGVEVLCETESLKDKVQAEHPEKLGIAAYDPTALFGAGHVGTRPAIKQEHPEWRLEVHFPDVSANLYGLL
;
A
#
# COMPACT_ATOMS: atom_id res chain seq x y z
N MET A 1 7.15 -14.92 -10.61
CA MET A 1 6.17 -14.02 -11.23
C MET A 1 4.83 -14.33 -10.58
N ALA A 2 4.47 -13.59 -9.52
CA ALA A 2 3.19 -13.79 -8.85
C ALA A 2 2.14 -13.02 -9.63
N ILE A 3 1.27 -13.75 -10.32
CA ILE A 3 0.08 -13.21 -10.96
C ILE A 3 -0.92 -12.99 -9.83
N TYR A 4 -1.08 -11.73 -9.40
CA TYR A 4 -2.18 -11.36 -8.53
C TYR A 4 -3.46 -11.42 -9.35
N SER A 5 -4.29 -12.43 -9.10
CA SER A 5 -5.67 -12.44 -9.58
C SER A 5 -6.45 -11.37 -8.81
N PRO A 6 -7.25 -10.52 -9.49
CA PRO A 6 -8.14 -9.57 -8.82
C PRO A 6 -9.17 -10.27 -7.90
N ASP A 7 -9.40 -11.55 -8.15
CA ASP A 7 -10.43 -12.35 -7.49
C ASP A 7 -10.10 -12.75 -6.03
N ASN A 8 -8.90 -12.41 -5.55
CA ASN A 8 -8.47 -12.68 -4.16
C ASN A 8 -8.64 -11.50 -3.20
N PHE A 9 -9.18 -10.37 -3.65
CA PHE A 9 -9.56 -9.26 -2.78
C PHE A 9 -11.05 -9.39 -2.47
N SER A 10 -11.41 -9.93 -1.32
CA SER A 10 -12.79 -9.95 -0.83
C SER A 10 -13.17 -8.61 -0.22
N PHE A 11 -13.36 -7.58 -1.04
CA PHE A 11 -14.04 -6.34 -0.64
C PHE A 11 -15.54 -6.54 -0.80
N ILE A 12 -16.13 -7.44 0.02
CA ILE A 12 -17.50 -7.96 -0.18
C ILE A 12 -18.56 -6.86 -0.07
N ASP A 13 -18.27 -5.70 0.56
CA ASP A 13 -19.22 -4.59 0.72
C ASP A 13 -18.67 -3.20 0.40
N SER A 14 -17.49 -3.08 -0.23
CA SER A 14 -16.94 -1.77 -0.59
C SER A 14 -17.51 -1.28 -1.92
N PRO A 15 -18.07 -0.06 -2.00
CA PRO A 15 -18.49 0.55 -3.27
C PRO A 15 -17.31 0.85 -4.21
N MET A 16 -16.07 0.73 -3.72
CA MET A 16 -14.84 0.98 -4.49
C MET A 16 -14.61 -0.09 -5.55
N LYS A 17 -14.20 0.34 -6.74
CA LYS A 17 -13.85 -0.56 -7.85
C LYS A 17 -12.36 -0.52 -8.15
N LEU A 18 -11.70 -1.70 -8.04
CA LEU A 18 -10.31 -1.89 -8.42
C LEU A 18 -10.21 -2.32 -9.89
N LEU A 19 -9.51 -1.54 -10.71
CA LEU A 19 -9.40 -1.74 -12.15
C LEU A 19 -7.91 -1.84 -12.56
N ARG A 20 -7.65 -2.57 -13.64
CA ARG A 20 -6.33 -2.58 -14.30
C ARG A 20 -6.43 -1.83 -15.62
N LEU A 21 -5.63 -0.79 -15.82
CA LEU A 21 -5.68 0.06 -17.02
C LEU A 21 -5.54 -0.74 -18.31
N ASN A 22 -4.62 -1.70 -18.34
CA ASN A 22 -4.35 -2.55 -19.52
C ASN A 22 -5.40 -3.65 -19.77
N ALA A 23 -6.31 -3.88 -18.83
CA ALA A 23 -7.39 -4.85 -18.95
C ALA A 23 -8.76 -4.19 -19.22
N LEU A 24 -8.82 -2.87 -19.31
CA LEU A 24 -10.04 -2.18 -19.67
C LEU A 24 -10.40 -2.49 -21.12
N ALA A 25 -11.63 -2.97 -21.34
CA ALA A 25 -12.13 -3.22 -22.68
C ALA A 25 -12.14 -1.94 -23.54
N PRO A 26 -12.01 -2.02 -24.87
CA PRO A 26 -11.99 -0.83 -25.73
C PRO A 26 -13.21 0.08 -25.57
N ASN A 27 -14.38 -0.53 -25.32
CA ASN A 27 -15.67 0.17 -25.12
C ASN A 27 -16.01 0.41 -23.65
N PHE A 28 -15.10 0.12 -22.71
CA PHE A 28 -15.33 0.40 -21.30
C PHE A 28 -15.32 1.91 -21.05
N GLN A 29 -16.34 2.41 -20.40
CA GLN A 29 -16.48 3.82 -20.07
C GLN A 29 -16.66 4.01 -18.57
N LEU A 30 -15.79 4.81 -17.99
CA LEU A 30 -15.99 5.35 -16.66
C LEU A 30 -16.95 6.55 -16.69
N PRO A 31 -17.69 6.82 -15.62
CA PRO A 31 -18.33 8.11 -15.44
C PRO A 31 -17.27 9.22 -15.49
N LYS A 32 -17.69 10.48 -15.51
CA LYS A 32 -16.74 11.60 -15.37
C LYS A 32 -16.01 11.52 -14.04
N THR A 33 -14.68 11.65 -14.07
CA THR A 33 -13.84 11.47 -12.90
C THR A 33 -13.01 12.71 -12.54
N ALA A 34 -12.79 12.90 -11.25
CA ALA A 34 -11.67 13.65 -10.68
C ALA A 34 -10.55 12.65 -10.37
N VAL A 35 -9.35 12.90 -10.87
CA VAL A 35 -8.25 11.93 -10.83
C VAL A 35 -7.06 12.47 -10.05
N THR A 36 -6.44 11.62 -9.24
CA THR A 36 -5.10 11.84 -8.73
C THR A 36 -4.18 10.69 -9.14
N ILE A 37 -2.88 10.99 -9.31
CA ILE A 37 -1.90 10.07 -9.88
C ILE A 37 -0.64 10.06 -9.05
N GLY A 38 -0.18 8.88 -8.65
CA GLY A 38 1.05 8.75 -7.87
C GLY A 38 1.39 7.32 -7.46
N ASN A 39 2.48 7.15 -6.75
CA ASN A 39 2.85 5.84 -6.19
C ASN A 39 2.06 5.50 -4.95
N PHE A 40 1.60 6.48 -4.20
CA PHE A 40 0.86 6.33 -2.94
C PHE A 40 1.53 5.36 -1.95
N ASP A 41 2.87 5.33 -1.94
CA ASP A 41 3.61 4.42 -1.08
C ASP A 41 3.50 4.85 0.39
N GLY A 42 2.88 3.99 1.20
CA GLY A 42 2.55 4.24 2.60
C GLY A 42 1.24 5.00 2.84
N VAL A 43 0.58 5.57 1.83
CA VAL A 43 -0.65 6.39 1.96
C VAL A 43 -0.60 7.31 3.18
N HIS A 44 0.49 8.08 3.28
CA HIS A 44 0.82 8.98 4.39
C HIS A 44 -0.04 10.24 4.41
N LEU A 45 0.06 11.07 5.46
CA LEU A 45 -0.75 12.28 5.64
C LEU A 45 -0.80 13.19 4.41
N GLY A 46 0.31 13.34 3.67
CA GLY A 46 0.31 14.09 2.40
C GLY A 46 -0.57 13.46 1.32
N HIS A 47 -0.60 12.13 1.22
CA HIS A 47 -1.50 11.42 0.32
C HIS A 47 -2.96 11.51 0.79
N GLN A 48 -3.20 11.43 2.10
CA GLN A 48 -4.55 11.56 2.68
C GLN A 48 -5.12 12.95 2.40
N ALA A 49 -4.33 14.01 2.56
CA ALA A 49 -4.73 15.36 2.20
C ALA A 49 -5.06 15.51 0.70
N MET A 50 -4.26 14.86 -0.17
CA MET A 50 -4.53 14.82 -1.60
C MET A 50 -5.86 14.14 -1.93
N ILE A 51 -6.17 13.04 -1.25
CA ILE A 51 -7.46 12.34 -1.41
C ILE A 51 -8.62 13.18 -0.86
N ALA A 52 -8.44 13.87 0.26
CA ALA A 52 -9.47 14.77 0.81
C ALA A 52 -9.80 15.89 -0.21
N GLN A 53 -8.77 16.57 -0.73
CA GLN A 53 -8.96 17.59 -1.77
C GLN A 53 -9.59 17.04 -3.05
N LEU A 54 -9.23 15.81 -3.45
CA LEU A 54 -9.85 15.13 -4.59
C LEU A 54 -11.35 14.88 -4.36
N LYS A 55 -11.73 14.46 -3.16
CA LYS A 55 -13.14 14.22 -2.79
C LYS A 55 -13.93 15.51 -2.79
N ASP A 56 -13.41 16.60 -2.23
CA ASP A 56 -14.06 17.91 -2.21
C ASP A 56 -14.29 18.43 -3.64
N LEU A 57 -13.26 18.33 -4.48
CA LEU A 57 -13.34 18.71 -5.89
C LEU A 57 -14.38 17.86 -6.66
N ALA A 58 -14.37 16.55 -6.41
CA ALA A 58 -15.30 15.62 -7.06
C ALA A 58 -16.75 15.91 -6.64
N ALA A 59 -17.00 16.15 -5.36
CA ALA A 59 -18.32 16.50 -4.85
C ALA A 59 -18.83 17.82 -5.44
N ALA A 60 -17.98 18.86 -5.50
CA ALA A 60 -18.36 20.17 -6.06
C ALA A 60 -18.70 20.11 -7.55
N GLN A 61 -18.15 19.15 -8.30
CA GLN A 61 -18.34 19.02 -9.75
C GLN A 61 -19.20 17.82 -10.16
N ASN A 62 -19.77 17.10 -9.20
CA ASN A 62 -20.54 15.86 -9.43
C ASN A 62 -19.74 14.82 -10.25
N LEU A 63 -18.48 14.59 -9.85
CA LEU A 63 -17.56 13.63 -10.43
C LEU A 63 -17.36 12.43 -9.50
N LYS A 64 -16.86 11.34 -10.05
CA LYS A 64 -16.36 10.20 -9.26
C LYS A 64 -14.88 10.36 -8.98
N THR A 65 -14.45 9.96 -7.79
CA THR A 65 -13.04 9.98 -7.40
C THR A 65 -12.28 8.80 -7.99
N LEU A 66 -11.09 9.06 -8.54
CA LEU A 66 -10.22 8.03 -9.11
C LEU A 66 -8.77 8.24 -8.68
N VAL A 67 -8.16 7.20 -8.14
CA VAL A 67 -6.73 7.15 -7.83
C VAL A 67 -6.03 6.23 -8.82
N MET A 68 -5.08 6.76 -9.58
CA MET A 68 -4.23 5.99 -10.46
C MET A 68 -2.89 5.71 -9.80
N ILE A 69 -2.53 4.42 -9.68
CA ILE A 69 -1.27 3.95 -9.10
C ILE A 69 -0.48 3.12 -10.10
N PHE A 70 0.83 3.02 -9.90
CA PHE A 70 1.74 2.26 -10.77
C PHE A 70 2.19 0.96 -10.10
N GLU A 71 2.18 -0.15 -10.88
CA GLU A 71 2.70 -1.44 -10.44
C GLU A 71 3.46 -2.14 -11.57
N PRO A 72 4.77 -2.45 -11.40
CA PRO A 72 5.63 -2.01 -10.29
C PRO A 72 5.74 -0.49 -10.19
N GLN A 73 6.27 0.02 -9.07
CA GLN A 73 6.56 1.45 -8.96
C GLN A 73 7.64 1.84 -9.98
N PRO A 74 7.61 3.06 -10.56
CA PRO A 74 8.57 3.46 -11.59
C PRO A 74 10.03 3.27 -11.20
N LEU A 75 10.42 3.57 -9.96
CA LEU A 75 11.79 3.37 -9.50
C LEU A 75 12.18 1.89 -9.40
N GLU A 76 11.23 1.00 -9.13
CA GLU A 76 11.49 -0.45 -9.13
C GLU A 76 11.71 -0.97 -10.55
N PHE A 77 10.96 -0.46 -11.51
CA PHE A 77 11.17 -0.79 -12.92
C PHE A 77 12.56 -0.37 -13.42
N PHE A 78 13.02 0.82 -13.02
CA PHE A 78 14.32 1.34 -13.50
C PHE A 78 15.52 0.80 -12.72
N LYS A 79 15.41 0.55 -11.43
CA LYS A 79 16.51 0.23 -10.52
C LYS A 79 16.49 -1.21 -10.00
N GLY A 80 15.44 -1.98 -10.30
CA GLY A 80 15.30 -3.34 -9.77
C GLY A 80 15.45 -3.38 -8.26
N TYR A 81 16.34 -4.23 -7.77
CA TYR A 81 16.60 -4.40 -6.34
C TYR A 81 17.20 -3.16 -5.65
N GLU A 82 17.84 -2.28 -6.38
CA GLU A 82 18.41 -1.01 -5.88
C GLU A 82 17.35 0.08 -5.67
N ALA A 83 16.10 -0.18 -6.05
CA ALA A 83 15.01 0.76 -5.75
C ALA A 83 14.82 0.95 -4.24
N PRO A 84 14.30 2.12 -3.81
CA PRO A 84 13.95 2.33 -2.41
C PRO A 84 12.99 1.25 -1.89
N PRO A 85 13.13 0.82 -0.62
CA PRO A 85 12.22 -0.16 -0.05
C PRO A 85 10.78 0.37 -0.02
N ARG A 86 9.80 -0.53 -0.21
CA ARG A 86 8.39 -0.17 -0.12
C ARG A 86 7.96 0.03 1.33
N ILE A 87 7.23 1.12 1.57
CA ILE A 87 6.53 1.34 2.84
C ILE A 87 5.33 0.38 2.91
N SER A 88 4.56 0.29 1.83
CA SER A 88 3.37 -0.58 1.75
C SER A 88 3.41 -1.51 0.54
N SER A 89 2.88 -2.72 0.68
CA SER A 89 2.57 -3.61 -0.43
C SER A 89 1.43 -3.03 -1.29
N LEU A 90 1.18 -3.61 -2.46
CA LEU A 90 0.04 -3.21 -3.29
C LEU A 90 -1.30 -3.43 -2.56
N ARG A 91 -1.43 -4.55 -1.83
CA ARG A 91 -2.63 -4.87 -1.05
C ARG A 91 -2.89 -3.80 0.02
N GLU A 92 -1.94 -3.55 0.89
CA GLU A 92 -2.05 -2.54 1.95
C GLU A 92 -2.38 -1.15 1.39
N LYS A 93 -1.77 -0.78 0.26
CA LYS A 93 -2.07 0.48 -0.42
C LYS A 93 -3.52 0.54 -0.89
N VAL A 94 -4.04 -0.52 -1.49
CA VAL A 94 -5.43 -0.60 -1.94
C VAL A 94 -6.38 -0.54 -0.75
N GLU A 95 -6.09 -1.24 0.34
CA GLU A 95 -6.87 -1.22 1.58
C GLU A 95 -6.96 0.20 2.14
N TYR A 96 -5.84 0.89 2.35
CA TYR A 96 -5.83 2.26 2.86
C TYR A 96 -6.54 3.27 1.94
N LEU A 97 -6.40 3.13 0.63
CA LEU A 97 -7.13 4.00 -0.31
C LEU A 97 -8.64 3.71 -0.29
N THR A 98 -9.03 2.46 -0.07
CA THR A 98 -10.43 2.07 0.09
C THR A 98 -11.04 2.67 1.35
N GLU A 99 -10.33 2.62 2.48
CA GLU A 99 -10.73 3.24 3.74
C GLU A 99 -10.93 4.75 3.62
N LEU A 100 -10.16 5.41 2.75
CA LEU A 100 -10.33 6.83 2.44
C LEU A 100 -11.57 7.13 1.58
N GLY A 101 -12.29 6.10 1.13
CA GLY A 101 -13.58 6.22 0.45
C GLY A 101 -13.48 6.73 -0.98
N VAL A 102 -12.45 6.31 -1.74
CA VAL A 102 -12.36 6.59 -3.18
C VAL A 102 -13.28 5.66 -3.97
N ASP A 103 -13.88 6.14 -5.10
CA ASP A 103 -14.77 5.31 -5.91
C ASP A 103 -14.02 4.32 -6.80
N TYR A 104 -12.85 4.71 -7.32
CA TYR A 104 -12.06 3.90 -8.25
C TYR A 104 -10.57 3.93 -7.89
N ILE A 105 -9.94 2.76 -7.93
CA ILE A 105 -8.48 2.63 -7.97
C ILE A 105 -8.11 2.00 -9.29
N VAL A 106 -7.25 2.64 -10.06
CA VAL A 106 -6.75 2.14 -11.35
C VAL A 106 -5.27 1.79 -11.21
N ILE A 107 -4.94 0.53 -11.40
CA ILE A 107 -3.55 0.07 -11.46
C ILE A 107 -3.07 0.17 -12.90
N ALA A 108 -2.08 1.01 -13.14
CA ALA A 108 -1.35 1.08 -14.40
C ALA A 108 -0.08 0.22 -14.31
N LYS A 109 0.04 -0.75 -15.21
CA LYS A 109 1.26 -1.54 -15.33
C LYS A 109 2.38 -0.64 -15.85
N PHE A 110 3.43 -0.44 -15.02
CA PHE A 110 4.60 0.32 -15.44
C PHE A 110 5.61 -0.60 -16.11
N ASP A 111 5.60 -0.62 -17.45
CA ASP A 111 6.45 -1.46 -18.29
C ASP A 111 7.09 -0.65 -19.42
N ASN A 112 7.77 -1.32 -20.37
CA ASN A 112 8.43 -0.67 -21.50
C ASN A 112 7.46 0.13 -22.37
N TYR A 113 6.22 -0.34 -22.55
CA TYR A 113 5.21 0.40 -23.28
C TYR A 113 4.83 1.68 -22.52
N PHE A 114 4.45 1.56 -21.24
CA PHE A 114 3.98 2.69 -20.46
C PHE A 114 5.04 3.80 -20.29
N ARG A 115 6.31 3.40 -20.05
CA ARG A 115 7.42 4.37 -19.94
C ARG A 115 7.73 5.11 -21.24
N SER A 116 7.37 4.54 -22.41
CA SER A 116 7.62 5.14 -23.71
C SER A 116 6.56 6.14 -24.16
N LEU A 117 5.42 6.20 -23.47
CA LEU A 117 4.31 7.11 -23.79
C LEU A 117 4.79 8.56 -23.78
N SER A 118 4.43 9.31 -24.83
CA SER A 118 4.58 10.77 -24.84
C SER A 118 3.65 11.44 -23.82
N ALA A 119 3.85 12.72 -23.59
CA ALA A 119 2.94 13.47 -22.72
C ALA A 119 1.52 13.51 -23.28
N GLU A 120 1.38 13.63 -24.61
CA GLU A 120 0.11 13.61 -25.32
C GLU A 120 -0.61 12.28 -25.20
N GLU A 121 0.09 11.16 -25.43
CA GLU A 121 -0.48 9.81 -25.32
C GLU A 121 -0.97 9.52 -23.90
N PHE A 122 -0.20 9.95 -22.90
CA PHE A 122 -0.64 9.81 -21.50
C PHE A 122 -1.87 10.69 -21.21
N ALA A 123 -1.91 11.94 -21.69
CA ALA A 123 -3.08 12.82 -21.54
C ALA A 123 -4.32 12.24 -22.26
N GLN A 124 -4.15 11.58 -23.41
CA GLN A 124 -5.23 10.85 -24.08
C GLN A 124 -5.75 9.69 -23.23
N ILE A 125 -4.89 8.92 -22.57
CA ILE A 125 -5.31 7.86 -21.65
C ILE A 125 -6.18 8.45 -20.53
N LEU A 126 -5.75 9.55 -19.89
CA LEU A 126 -6.53 10.22 -18.86
C LEU A 126 -7.91 10.64 -19.38
N LYS A 127 -7.95 11.24 -20.56
CA LYS A 127 -9.18 11.77 -21.14
C LYS A 127 -10.12 10.68 -21.64
N GLN A 128 -9.61 9.72 -22.39
CA GLN A 128 -10.42 8.74 -23.11
C GLN A 128 -10.69 7.47 -22.30
N LYS A 129 -9.71 6.97 -21.52
CA LYS A 129 -9.85 5.72 -20.75
C LYS A 129 -10.37 5.97 -19.34
N LEU A 130 -9.91 7.04 -18.70
CA LEU A 130 -10.30 7.35 -17.33
C LEU A 130 -11.42 8.40 -17.26
N ASN A 131 -11.83 8.97 -18.38
CA ASN A 131 -12.83 10.04 -18.48
C ASN A 131 -12.57 11.18 -17.48
N ALA A 132 -11.28 11.56 -17.36
CA ALA A 132 -10.83 12.57 -16.43
C ALA A 132 -11.31 13.96 -16.85
N HIS A 133 -11.92 14.68 -15.92
CA HIS A 133 -12.34 16.07 -16.07
C HIS A 133 -11.45 17.00 -15.27
N SER A 134 -11.17 16.61 -14.03
CA SER A 134 -10.38 17.39 -13.09
C SER A 134 -9.26 16.53 -12.51
N LEU A 135 -8.13 17.15 -12.20
CA LEU A 135 -6.94 16.50 -11.67
C LEU A 135 -6.50 17.19 -10.39
N VAL A 136 -6.13 16.41 -9.37
CA VAL A 136 -5.43 16.87 -8.18
C VAL A 136 -4.05 16.23 -8.19
N LEU A 137 -2.99 17.01 -8.28
CA LEU A 137 -1.62 16.55 -8.49
C LEU A 137 -0.68 17.15 -7.45
N GLY A 138 0.39 16.44 -7.13
CA GLY A 138 1.50 17.00 -6.35
C GLY A 138 2.26 18.06 -7.16
N ASP A 139 2.94 18.98 -6.45
CA ASP A 139 3.68 20.08 -7.11
C ASP A 139 4.83 19.60 -7.99
N ASP A 140 5.40 18.44 -7.68
CA ASP A 140 6.53 17.83 -8.39
C ASP A 140 6.09 16.76 -9.41
N PHE A 141 4.79 16.70 -9.74
CA PHE A 141 4.26 15.71 -10.65
C PHE A 141 4.76 15.90 -12.09
N HIS A 142 5.41 14.86 -12.61
CA HIS A 142 5.86 14.79 -14.00
C HIS A 142 5.55 13.42 -14.59
N PHE A 143 5.26 13.39 -15.88
CA PHE A 143 4.87 12.19 -16.60
C PHE A 143 5.38 12.19 -18.06
N GLY A 144 5.09 11.11 -18.77
CA GLY A 144 5.51 10.91 -20.14
C GLY A 144 7.00 10.64 -20.29
N LYS A 145 7.41 10.27 -21.50
CA LYS A 145 8.81 9.98 -21.84
C LYS A 145 9.70 11.17 -21.47
N ASN A 146 10.81 10.88 -20.79
CA ASN A 146 11.77 11.87 -20.29
C ASN A 146 11.15 12.93 -19.35
N ARG A 147 9.99 12.66 -18.71
CA ARG A 147 9.31 13.58 -17.78
C ARG A 147 8.91 14.92 -18.41
N GLN A 148 8.56 14.93 -19.70
CA GLN A 148 8.22 16.14 -20.44
C GLN A 148 6.85 16.72 -20.07
N GLY A 149 5.91 15.90 -19.60
CA GLY A 149 4.62 16.34 -19.11
C GLY A 149 4.65 16.80 -17.65
N ASN A 150 3.87 17.82 -17.33
CA ASN A 150 3.68 18.37 -15.99
C ASN A 150 2.25 18.91 -15.83
N SER A 151 1.94 19.54 -14.70
CA SER A 151 0.62 20.13 -14.44
C SER A 151 0.23 21.21 -15.47
N GLU A 152 1.18 22.02 -15.94
CA GLU A 152 0.94 23.06 -16.92
C GLU A 152 0.57 22.48 -18.29
N PHE A 153 1.29 21.44 -18.73
CA PHE A 153 0.94 20.70 -19.94
C PHE A 153 -0.50 20.19 -19.89
N LEU A 154 -0.94 19.63 -18.76
CA LEU A 154 -2.30 19.10 -18.61
C LEU A 154 -3.35 20.22 -18.64
N ARG A 155 -3.05 21.40 -18.09
CA ARG A 155 -3.94 22.57 -18.20
C ARG A 155 -4.08 23.00 -19.66
N HIS A 156 -2.99 23.10 -20.41
CA HIS A 156 -3.03 23.42 -21.86
C HIS A 156 -3.74 22.34 -22.68
N TYR A 157 -3.66 21.08 -22.24
CA TYR A 157 -4.38 19.97 -22.87
C TYR A 157 -5.90 20.01 -22.60
N GLY A 158 -6.36 20.86 -21.71
CA GLY A 158 -7.77 21.11 -21.42
C GLY A 158 -8.31 20.42 -20.17
N PHE A 159 -7.45 20.03 -19.22
CA PHE A 159 -7.87 19.55 -17.90
C PHE A 159 -7.95 20.69 -16.89
N HIS A 160 -8.91 20.59 -15.97
CA HIS A 160 -8.89 21.40 -14.76
C HIS A 160 -7.90 20.79 -13.76
N VAL A 161 -6.77 21.47 -13.52
CA VAL A 161 -5.69 20.94 -12.66
C VAL A 161 -5.51 21.80 -11.43
N THR A 162 -5.65 21.20 -10.26
CA THR A 162 -5.33 21.76 -8.94
C THR A 162 -4.07 21.08 -8.40
N ASN A 163 -3.12 21.85 -7.90
CA ASN A 163 -1.96 21.33 -7.23
C ASN A 163 -2.21 21.30 -5.72
N LEU A 164 -1.75 20.22 -5.04
CA LEU A 164 -1.80 20.12 -3.59
C LEU A 164 -0.66 20.95 -2.99
N ASN A 165 -0.98 21.75 -2.00
CA ASN A 165 0.03 22.39 -1.16
C ASN A 165 0.79 21.36 -0.33
N THR A 166 2.07 21.62 -0.08
CA THR A 166 2.90 20.74 0.77
C THR A 166 2.27 20.56 2.15
N VAL A 167 2.14 19.31 2.57
CA VAL A 167 1.73 18.95 3.93
C VAL A 167 2.98 18.79 4.80
N GLU A 168 2.99 19.49 5.92
CA GLU A 168 4.10 19.46 6.88
C GLU A 168 3.67 18.81 8.19
N GLN A 169 4.59 18.10 8.82
CA GLN A 169 4.46 17.54 10.16
C GLN A 169 5.79 17.76 10.90
N ALA A 170 5.72 18.31 12.10
CA ALA A 170 6.90 18.70 12.88
C ALA A 170 7.87 19.63 12.11
N GLY A 171 7.33 20.61 11.36
CA GLY A 171 8.11 21.62 10.64
C GLY A 171 8.77 21.14 9.35
N GLU A 172 8.53 19.92 8.92
CA GLU A 172 9.10 19.36 7.69
C GLU A 172 8.04 18.68 6.82
N ARG A 173 8.29 18.69 5.49
CA ARG A 173 7.41 18.03 4.51
C ARG A 173 7.20 16.55 4.82
N VAL A 174 5.95 16.10 4.83
CA VAL A 174 5.59 14.68 4.87
C VAL A 174 5.84 14.05 3.50
N SER A 175 6.72 13.04 3.45
CA SER A 175 7.04 12.35 2.19
C SER A 175 7.38 10.88 2.43
N SER A 176 7.20 10.05 1.40
CA SER A 176 7.62 8.64 1.46
C SER A 176 9.13 8.49 1.72
N THR A 177 9.96 9.43 1.28
CA THR A 177 11.41 9.41 1.56
C THR A 177 11.69 9.58 3.05
N ARG A 178 11.08 10.59 3.69
CA ARG A 178 11.22 10.81 5.12
C ARG A 178 10.73 9.63 5.94
N ILE A 179 9.58 9.04 5.58
CA ILE A 179 9.04 7.87 6.28
C ILE A 179 9.98 6.67 6.15
N ARG A 180 10.58 6.42 4.97
CA ARG A 180 11.58 5.35 4.83
C ARG A 180 12.78 5.55 5.74
N GLN A 181 13.31 6.76 5.79
CA GLN A 181 14.43 7.11 6.68
C GLN A 181 14.06 6.90 8.15
N THR A 182 12.88 7.36 8.57
CA THR A 182 12.36 7.20 9.92
C THR A 182 12.20 5.72 10.31
N LEU A 183 11.62 4.89 9.41
CA LEU A 183 11.49 3.45 9.63
C LEU A 183 12.85 2.75 9.67
N GLN A 184 13.80 3.13 8.82
CA GLN A 184 15.16 2.59 8.81
C GLN A 184 15.93 2.94 10.09
N ALA A 185 15.65 4.11 10.68
CA ALA A 185 16.20 4.52 11.96
C ALA A 185 15.52 3.83 13.17
N GLY A 186 14.42 3.11 12.95
CA GLY A 186 13.64 2.45 14.01
C GLY A 186 12.72 3.39 14.80
N ASP A 187 12.55 4.63 14.37
CA ASP A 187 11.63 5.59 15.02
C ASP A 187 10.18 5.35 14.57
N LEU A 188 9.56 4.34 15.18
CA LEU A 188 8.18 3.95 14.86
C LEU A 188 7.16 5.02 15.32
N ALA A 189 7.49 5.80 16.34
CA ALA A 189 6.60 6.86 16.84
C ALA A 189 6.48 8.00 15.82
N LEU A 190 7.59 8.49 15.30
CA LEU A 190 7.58 9.50 14.24
C LEU A 190 6.99 8.95 12.94
N ALA A 191 7.30 7.68 12.60
CA ALA A 191 6.71 7.04 11.42
C ALA A 191 5.17 7.00 11.52
N ALA A 192 4.62 6.67 12.69
CA ALA A 192 3.17 6.67 12.93
C ALA A 192 2.57 8.09 12.77
N GLN A 193 3.24 9.12 13.28
CA GLN A 193 2.80 10.51 13.10
C GLN A 193 2.77 10.92 11.63
N LEU A 194 3.78 10.53 10.84
CA LEU A 194 3.85 10.86 9.41
C LEU A 194 2.84 10.06 8.56
N LEU A 195 2.55 8.84 8.98
CA LEU A 195 1.56 7.96 8.33
C LEU A 195 0.12 8.30 8.72
N GLY A 196 -0.08 8.93 9.89
CA GLY A 196 -1.41 9.11 10.50
C GLY A 196 -1.99 7.83 11.12
N ARG A 197 -1.16 6.77 11.25
CA ARG A 197 -1.50 5.46 11.86
C ARG A 197 -0.23 4.69 12.19
N PRO A 198 -0.28 3.68 13.08
CA PRO A 198 0.84 2.77 13.31
C PRO A 198 1.33 2.14 12.00
N TYR A 199 2.63 1.90 11.89
CA TYR A 199 3.18 1.16 10.77
C TYR A 199 2.77 -0.31 10.89
N SER A 200 2.24 -0.87 9.82
CA SER A 200 1.79 -2.27 9.79
C SER A 200 2.33 -3.02 8.59
N ILE A 201 2.32 -4.34 8.69
CA ILE A 201 2.67 -5.29 7.64
C ILE A 201 1.55 -6.33 7.57
N THR A 202 0.90 -6.43 6.41
CA THR A 202 -0.17 -7.41 6.17
C THR A 202 0.31 -8.52 5.24
N GLY A 203 -0.05 -9.76 5.55
CA GLY A 203 0.26 -10.91 4.71
C GLY A 203 -0.32 -12.20 5.25
N ARG A 204 -0.32 -13.23 4.41
CA ARG A 204 -0.80 -14.57 4.81
C ARG A 204 0.23 -15.29 5.65
N VAL A 205 -0.24 -15.94 6.71
CA VAL A 205 0.56 -16.88 7.49
C VAL A 205 0.88 -18.10 6.63
N GLN A 206 2.16 -18.36 6.44
CA GLN A 206 2.66 -19.49 5.66
C GLN A 206 3.24 -20.57 6.57
N TYR A 207 3.24 -21.80 6.06
CA TYR A 207 3.98 -22.88 6.69
C TYR A 207 5.49 -22.56 6.61
N GLY A 208 6.14 -22.43 7.78
CA GLY A 208 7.59 -22.39 7.91
C GLY A 208 8.16 -23.80 8.06
N ASP A 209 9.46 -23.88 8.36
CA ASP A 209 10.15 -25.18 8.59
C ASP A 209 9.72 -25.87 9.88
N GLN A 210 8.81 -25.28 10.65
CA GLN A 210 8.23 -25.78 11.91
C GLN A 210 9.27 -26.09 13.01
N ILE A 211 10.52 -25.62 12.87
CA ILE A 211 11.60 -25.83 13.83
C ILE A 211 11.23 -25.25 15.20
N GLY A 212 10.52 -24.12 15.24
CA GLY A 212 10.07 -23.50 16.49
C GLY A 212 9.18 -24.43 17.35
N ARG A 213 8.39 -25.33 16.72
CA ARG A 213 7.56 -26.30 17.44
C ARG A 213 8.40 -27.33 18.20
N THR A 214 9.55 -27.73 17.66
CA THR A 214 10.44 -28.74 18.30
C THR A 214 11.13 -28.22 19.54
N ILE A 215 11.17 -26.90 19.73
CA ILE A 215 11.82 -26.21 20.85
C ILE A 215 10.83 -25.42 21.72
N ASN A 216 9.51 -25.69 21.62
CA ASN A 216 8.43 -24.95 22.29
C ASN A 216 8.40 -23.44 22.04
N PHE A 217 8.81 -23.03 20.83
CA PHE A 217 8.80 -21.64 20.37
C PHE A 217 8.00 -21.52 19.06
N PRO A 218 6.67 -21.69 19.07
CA PRO A 218 5.86 -21.59 17.86
C PRO A 218 5.94 -20.19 17.28
N THR A 219 6.25 -20.11 15.98
CA THR A 219 6.28 -18.86 15.23
C THR A 219 5.34 -18.93 14.04
N ILE A 220 4.71 -17.81 13.72
CA ILE A 220 4.09 -17.62 12.40
C ILE A 220 5.10 -16.98 11.46
N ASN A 221 5.02 -17.35 10.18
CA ASN A 221 5.82 -16.79 9.11
C ASN A 221 4.92 -16.03 8.16
N VAL A 222 5.21 -14.75 7.95
CA VAL A 222 4.49 -13.91 7.00
C VAL A 222 5.44 -13.53 5.87
N ARG A 223 5.08 -13.89 4.64
CA ARG A 223 5.85 -13.49 3.46
C ARG A 223 5.63 -12.02 3.16
N LEU A 224 6.72 -11.26 3.08
CA LEU A 224 6.67 -9.88 2.68
C LEU A 224 6.54 -9.79 1.15
N ASN A 225 5.38 -9.39 0.66
CA ASN A 225 5.13 -9.20 -0.78
C ASN A 225 5.74 -7.87 -1.29
N ARG A 226 7.01 -7.65 -0.95
CA ARG A 226 7.85 -6.51 -1.34
C ARG A 226 9.29 -6.98 -1.47
N HIS A 227 10.06 -6.42 -2.40
CA HIS A 227 11.42 -6.90 -2.62
C HIS A 227 12.38 -6.58 -1.48
N LYS A 228 12.13 -5.51 -0.71
CA LYS A 228 12.75 -5.26 0.59
C LYS A 228 11.86 -4.40 1.48
N PRO A 229 11.82 -4.66 2.80
CA PRO A 229 11.09 -3.83 3.76
C PRO A 229 11.86 -2.56 4.12
N CYS A 230 11.16 -1.57 4.69
CA CYS A 230 11.77 -0.35 5.20
C CYS A 230 12.50 -0.53 6.53
N LEU A 231 12.11 -1.55 7.31
CA LEU A 231 12.73 -1.84 8.60
C LEU A 231 13.25 -3.27 8.65
N LYS A 232 14.18 -3.53 9.56
CA LYS A 232 14.74 -4.85 9.88
C LYS A 232 15.06 -4.91 11.37
N GLY A 233 15.00 -6.08 11.94
CA GLY A 233 15.29 -6.30 13.37
C GLY A 233 14.12 -6.92 14.11
N ILE A 234 14.13 -6.80 15.44
CA ILE A 234 13.13 -7.39 16.34
C ILE A 234 12.30 -6.25 16.95
N TYR A 235 10.98 -6.44 16.96
CA TYR A 235 10.01 -5.47 17.43
C TYR A 235 8.94 -6.14 18.28
N GLY A 236 8.45 -5.46 19.31
CA GLY A 236 7.16 -5.80 19.89
C GLY A 236 6.06 -5.51 18.87
N VAL A 237 5.20 -6.49 18.62
CA VAL A 237 4.15 -6.41 17.61
C VAL A 237 2.79 -6.75 18.19
N GLU A 238 1.78 -6.04 17.71
CA GLU A 238 0.39 -6.39 17.86
C GLU A 238 -0.07 -7.04 16.55
N VAL A 239 -0.66 -8.22 16.63
CA VAL A 239 -1.12 -9.00 15.48
C VAL A 239 -2.64 -9.05 15.51
N LEU A 240 -3.27 -8.49 14.47
CA LEU A 240 -4.70 -8.57 14.23
C LEU A 240 -4.96 -9.58 13.12
N CYS A 241 -6.01 -10.36 13.25
CA CYS A 241 -6.42 -11.28 12.20
C CYS A 241 -7.71 -10.81 11.54
N GLU A 242 -7.70 -10.78 10.21
CA GLU A 242 -8.85 -10.34 9.41
C GLU A 242 -9.95 -11.39 9.27
N THR A 243 -9.68 -12.67 9.67
CA THR A 243 -10.67 -13.75 9.54
C THR A 243 -11.39 -14.02 10.86
N GLU A 244 -12.73 -14.04 10.82
CA GLU A 244 -13.58 -14.34 11.99
C GLU A 244 -13.24 -15.67 12.67
N SER A 245 -12.76 -16.66 11.92
CA SER A 245 -12.37 -17.97 12.46
C SER A 245 -11.21 -17.92 13.48
N LEU A 246 -10.44 -16.84 13.52
CA LEU A 246 -9.40 -16.68 14.55
C LEU A 246 -9.96 -16.01 15.80
N LYS A 247 -10.91 -15.08 15.65
CA LYS A 247 -11.59 -14.45 16.78
C LYS A 247 -12.11 -15.53 17.71
N ASP A 248 -12.75 -16.55 17.15
CA ASP A 248 -13.30 -17.69 17.91
C ASP A 248 -12.20 -18.55 18.53
N LYS A 249 -11.08 -18.79 17.83
CA LYS A 249 -9.98 -19.62 18.33
C LYS A 249 -9.14 -18.95 19.41
N VAL A 250 -8.91 -17.64 19.31
CA VAL A 250 -8.14 -16.85 20.27
C VAL A 250 -8.96 -16.59 21.54
N GLN A 251 -10.25 -16.31 21.41
CA GLN A 251 -11.15 -16.12 22.56
C GLN A 251 -11.36 -17.41 23.39
N ALA A 252 -11.24 -18.58 22.76
CA ALA A 252 -11.45 -19.85 23.46
C ALA A 252 -10.30 -20.22 24.42
N GLU A 253 -9.09 -19.70 24.22
CA GLU A 253 -7.92 -20.22 24.95
C GLU A 253 -7.38 -19.31 26.07
N HIS A 254 -7.49 -17.97 26.06
CA HIS A 254 -6.89 -17.12 27.12
C HIS A 254 -7.43 -15.68 27.26
N PRO A 255 -8.61 -15.42 27.81
CA PRO A 255 -9.04 -14.04 28.07
C PRO A 255 -8.36 -13.41 29.31
N GLU A 256 -7.77 -14.18 30.20
CA GLU A 256 -7.39 -13.69 31.55
C GLU A 256 -5.91 -13.35 31.75
N LYS A 257 -5.03 -13.75 30.83
CA LYS A 257 -3.57 -13.61 31.03
C LYS A 257 -2.93 -12.33 30.47
N LEU A 258 -3.64 -11.55 29.69
CA LEU A 258 -3.04 -10.39 29.00
C LEU A 258 -3.17 -9.06 29.73
N GLY A 259 -3.63 -8.97 30.98
CA GLY A 259 -3.43 -7.85 31.92
C GLY A 259 -3.55 -6.40 31.40
N ILE A 260 -4.04 -6.13 30.18
CA ILE A 260 -4.09 -4.83 29.54
C ILE A 260 -5.55 -4.48 29.19
N ALA A 261 -6.17 -3.73 30.09
CA ALA A 261 -7.59 -3.39 30.09
C ALA A 261 -8.07 -2.44 28.98
N ALA A 262 -7.35 -2.22 27.89
CA ALA A 262 -7.69 -1.20 26.87
C ALA A 262 -7.49 -1.64 25.41
N TYR A 263 -7.29 -2.93 25.14
CA TYR A 263 -7.00 -3.42 23.79
C TYR A 263 -8.10 -4.29 23.19
N ASP A 264 -8.19 -4.31 21.87
CA ASP A 264 -9.06 -5.20 21.11
C ASP A 264 -8.83 -6.67 21.59
N PRO A 265 -9.86 -7.37 22.09
CA PRO A 265 -9.74 -8.73 22.58
C PRO A 265 -9.34 -9.75 21.50
N THR A 266 -9.23 -9.30 20.25
CA THR A 266 -8.76 -10.10 19.10
C THR A 266 -7.29 -9.89 18.75
N ALA A 267 -6.58 -9.01 19.47
CA ALA A 267 -5.17 -8.72 19.24
C ALA A 267 -4.27 -9.71 20.00
N LEU A 268 -3.28 -10.23 19.28
CA LEU A 268 -2.21 -11.05 19.87
C LEU A 268 -0.91 -10.24 19.96
N PHE A 269 -0.25 -10.28 21.10
CA PHE A 269 1.05 -9.63 21.28
C PHE A 269 2.20 -10.62 21.13
N GLY A 270 3.23 -10.21 20.39
CA GLY A 270 4.37 -11.07 20.13
C GLY A 270 5.65 -10.30 19.84
N ALA A 271 6.73 -11.06 19.68
CA ALA A 271 8.00 -10.56 19.17
C ALA A 271 8.11 -10.85 17.67
N GLY A 272 8.09 -9.79 16.85
CA GLY A 272 8.20 -9.88 15.39
C GLY A 272 9.64 -9.63 14.93
N HIS A 273 10.22 -10.56 14.17
CA HIS A 273 11.52 -10.40 13.53
C HIS A 273 11.36 -10.20 12.03
N VAL A 274 11.78 -9.03 11.54
CA VAL A 274 11.90 -8.75 10.11
C VAL A 274 13.35 -9.00 9.68
N GLY A 275 13.55 -10.04 8.90
CA GLY A 275 14.87 -10.49 8.51
C GLY A 275 14.89 -11.20 7.16
N THR A 276 16.09 -11.63 6.76
CA THR A 276 16.31 -12.41 5.54
C THR A 276 16.59 -13.85 5.86
N ARG A 277 16.08 -14.74 5.01
CA ARG A 277 16.53 -16.13 5.01
C ARG A 277 17.62 -16.29 3.96
N PRO A 278 18.75 -16.96 4.27
CA PRO A 278 19.73 -17.32 3.25
C PRO A 278 19.07 -18.20 2.18
N ALA A 279 18.99 -17.70 0.96
CA ALA A 279 18.46 -18.47 -0.15
C ALA A 279 19.59 -19.12 -0.93
N ILE A 280 19.63 -20.45 -0.96
CA ILE A 280 20.72 -21.24 -1.58
C ILE A 280 20.75 -21.07 -3.13
N LYS A 281 19.69 -20.52 -3.74
CA LYS A 281 19.54 -20.43 -5.22
C LYS A 281 18.92 -19.13 -5.76
N GLN A 282 18.80 -18.07 -4.96
CA GLN A 282 18.22 -16.81 -5.42
C GLN A 282 19.26 -15.69 -5.45
N GLU A 283 19.22 -14.84 -6.48
CA GLU A 283 20.11 -13.67 -6.60
C GLU A 283 19.91 -12.65 -5.46
N HIS A 284 18.73 -12.66 -4.83
CA HIS A 284 18.39 -11.73 -3.74
C HIS A 284 17.78 -12.48 -2.56
N PRO A 285 18.04 -12.01 -1.33
CA PRO A 285 17.52 -12.64 -0.12
C PRO A 285 15.97 -12.54 -0.06
N GLU A 286 15.33 -13.60 0.41
CA GLU A 286 13.90 -13.58 0.72
C GLU A 286 13.66 -12.93 2.08
N TRP A 287 12.86 -11.86 2.10
CA TRP A 287 12.49 -11.16 3.31
C TRP A 287 11.23 -11.78 3.91
N ARG A 288 11.27 -11.97 5.25
CA ARG A 288 10.15 -12.53 6.03
C ARG A 288 9.93 -11.73 7.30
N LEU A 289 8.70 -11.77 7.77
CA LEU A 289 8.32 -11.43 9.12
C LEU A 289 8.03 -12.75 9.85
N GLU A 290 8.78 -13.03 10.90
CA GLU A 290 8.52 -14.14 11.81
C GLU A 290 8.01 -13.56 13.12
N VAL A 291 6.87 -14.03 13.61
CA VAL A 291 6.31 -13.57 14.88
C VAL A 291 6.20 -14.74 15.85
N HIS A 292 6.80 -14.57 17.00
CA HIS A 292 6.71 -15.48 18.15
C HIS A 292 5.70 -14.91 19.15
N PHE A 293 4.82 -15.77 19.62
CA PHE A 293 3.84 -15.48 20.68
C PHE A 293 4.20 -16.27 21.94
N PRO A 294 4.70 -15.62 22.99
CA PRO A 294 5.15 -16.34 24.22
C PRO A 294 4.04 -17.13 24.89
N ASP A 295 2.79 -16.64 24.81
CA ASP A 295 1.67 -17.17 25.60
C ASP A 295 0.55 -17.81 24.75
N VAL A 296 0.80 -18.11 23.46
CA VAL A 296 -0.22 -18.65 22.54
C VAL A 296 0.18 -20.02 22.00
N SER A 297 -0.68 -21.01 22.16
CA SER A 297 -0.49 -22.37 21.63
C SER A 297 -1.51 -22.77 20.55
N ALA A 298 -1.92 -21.84 19.71
CA ALA A 298 -2.92 -22.07 18.67
C ALA A 298 -2.32 -22.40 17.29
N ASN A 299 -3.11 -23.09 16.43
CA ASN A 299 -2.74 -23.32 15.03
C ASN A 299 -3.20 -22.14 14.16
N LEU A 300 -2.27 -21.26 13.81
CA LEU A 300 -2.53 -20.01 13.09
C LEU A 300 -2.23 -20.11 11.57
N TYR A 301 -1.97 -21.30 11.03
CA TYR A 301 -1.62 -21.45 9.62
C TYR A 301 -2.80 -21.20 8.66
N GLY A 302 -2.51 -20.54 7.54
CA GLY A 302 -3.48 -20.25 6.49
C GLY A 302 -4.37 -19.02 6.78
N LEU A 303 -4.16 -18.34 7.90
CA LEU A 303 -4.88 -17.14 8.30
C LEU A 303 -4.26 -15.89 7.65
N LEU A 304 -5.06 -14.88 7.50
CA LEU A 304 -4.70 -13.57 6.92
C LEU A 304 -4.72 -12.55 8.02
#